data_fdd291f0e521d6294897e3faefb61946
#
_entry.id   fdd291f0e521d6294897e3faefb61946
#
_cell.length_a   1.000
_cell.length_b   1.000
_cell.length_c   1.000
_cell.angle_alpha   90.00
_cell.angle_beta   90.00
_cell.angle_gamma   90.00
#
_symmetry.space_group_name_H-M   'P 1'
#
loop_
_entity.id
_entity.type
_entity.pdbx_description
1 polymer ?
#
loop_
_entity_poly.entity_id
_entity_poly.type
_entity_poly.pdbx_seq_one_letter_code
_entity_poly.pdbx_strand_id
1 'polypeptide(L)'
;MIIYNVTIKVQESITEAWLKWLKEEHIPEVMQSGCFTDARVLRLLETDDTEGQTYTIQYSAESKGLYNLYIEKFAVALRDKSFQKWGDKFIGFRSVMELV
;
A
#
# COMPACT_ATOMS: atom_id res chain seq x y z
N MET A 1 -12.96 8.24 10.94
CA MET A 1 -11.77 8.12 10.05
C MET A 1 -11.35 6.67 9.97
N ILE A 2 -11.24 6.16 8.78
CA ILE A 2 -10.80 4.78 8.53
C ILE A 2 -9.38 4.83 7.99
N ILE A 3 -8.52 3.96 8.49
CA ILE A 3 -7.15 3.81 7.99
C ILE A 3 -7.03 2.46 7.27
N TYR A 4 -6.77 2.52 5.99
CA TYR A 4 -6.44 1.35 5.18
C TYR A 4 -4.92 1.19 5.19
N ASN A 5 -4.44 0.13 5.81
CA ASN A 5 -3.01 -0.10 5.99
C ASN A 5 -2.57 -1.30 5.16
N VAL A 6 -1.52 -1.09 4.36
CA VAL A 6 -0.89 -2.14 3.57
C VAL A 6 0.52 -2.34 4.09
N THR A 7 0.82 -3.54 4.58
CA THR A 7 2.15 -3.88 5.07
C THR A 7 2.82 -4.75 4.03
N ILE A 8 4.00 -4.34 3.54
CA ILE A 8 4.70 -5.02 2.45
C ILE A 8 6.16 -5.22 2.82
N LYS A 9 6.62 -6.47 2.72
CA LYS A 9 8.03 -6.81 2.77
C LYS A 9 8.54 -6.94 1.33
N VAL A 10 9.59 -6.22 1.00
CA VAL A 10 10.12 -6.11 -0.36
C VAL A 10 11.51 -6.71 -0.39
N GLN A 11 11.79 -7.56 -1.38
CA GLN A 11 13.15 -8.09 -1.58
C GLN A 11 14.14 -6.94 -1.80
N GLU A 12 15.32 -7.09 -1.22
CA GLU A 12 16.36 -6.05 -1.27
C GLU A 12 16.70 -5.65 -2.70
N SER A 13 16.75 -6.61 -3.62
CA SER A 13 17.11 -6.38 -5.01
C SER A 13 16.24 -5.38 -5.76
N ILE A 14 14.98 -5.20 -5.33
CA ILE A 14 14.03 -4.31 -6.00
C ILE A 14 13.64 -3.09 -5.16
N THR A 15 14.11 -2.99 -3.92
CA THR A 15 13.60 -2.00 -2.95
C THR A 15 13.64 -0.57 -3.48
N GLU A 16 14.76 -0.13 -4.04
CA GLU A 16 14.89 1.24 -4.52
C GLU A 16 13.93 1.54 -5.67
N ALA A 17 13.89 0.66 -6.67
CA ALA A 17 12.98 0.83 -7.81
C ALA A 17 11.52 0.73 -7.39
N TRP A 18 11.21 -0.18 -6.45
CA TRP A 18 9.87 -0.36 -5.93
C TRP A 18 9.38 0.88 -5.16
N LEU A 19 10.23 1.47 -4.32
CA LEU A 19 9.88 2.69 -3.57
C LEU A 19 9.61 3.86 -4.52
N LYS A 20 10.43 4.00 -5.56
CA LYS A 20 10.21 5.04 -6.56
C LYS A 20 8.87 4.86 -7.27
N TRP A 21 8.61 3.64 -7.74
CA TRP A 21 7.33 3.31 -8.39
C TRP A 21 6.15 3.52 -7.44
N LEU A 22 6.27 3.09 -6.19
CA LEU A 22 5.22 3.24 -5.18
C LEU A 22 4.81 4.71 -5.03
N LYS A 23 5.80 5.60 -4.88
CA LYS A 23 5.55 7.02 -4.62
C LYS A 23 5.15 7.78 -5.86
N GLU A 24 5.72 7.46 -7.02
CA GLU A 24 5.49 8.23 -8.25
C GLU A 24 4.31 7.72 -9.08
N GLU A 25 3.97 6.44 -8.97
CA GLU A 25 2.93 5.84 -9.82
C GLU A 25 1.80 5.23 -9.02
N HIS A 26 2.11 4.32 -8.09
CA HIS A 26 1.08 3.52 -7.43
C HIS A 26 0.20 4.34 -6.48
N ILE A 27 0.83 5.07 -5.55
CA ILE A 27 0.07 5.90 -4.60
C ILE A 27 -0.77 6.95 -5.33
N PRO A 28 -0.25 7.68 -6.34
CA PRO A 28 -1.09 8.58 -7.12
C PRO A 28 -2.29 7.90 -7.78
N GLU A 29 -2.13 6.68 -8.31
CA GLU A 29 -3.26 5.94 -8.87
C GLU A 29 -4.30 5.59 -7.81
N VAL A 30 -3.86 5.16 -6.63
CA VAL A 30 -4.78 4.90 -5.51
C VAL A 30 -5.53 6.16 -5.12
N MET A 31 -4.84 7.28 -5.03
CA MET A 31 -5.44 8.58 -4.66
C MET A 31 -6.41 9.10 -5.71
N GLN A 32 -6.21 8.77 -6.98
CA GLN A 32 -7.13 9.15 -8.07
C GLN A 32 -8.50 8.49 -7.94
N SER A 33 -8.62 7.43 -7.15
CA SER A 33 -9.93 6.83 -6.86
C SER A 33 -10.89 7.79 -6.17
N GLY A 34 -10.34 8.82 -5.51
CA GLY A 34 -11.14 9.78 -4.73
C GLY A 34 -11.64 9.24 -3.40
N CYS A 35 -11.24 8.02 -3.03
CA CYS A 35 -11.71 7.36 -1.81
C CYS A 35 -10.91 7.74 -0.56
N PHE A 36 -9.71 8.31 -0.74
CA PHE A 36 -8.82 8.63 0.37
C PHE A 36 -8.43 10.11 0.34
N THR A 37 -8.18 10.65 1.54
CA THR A 37 -7.80 12.06 1.71
C THR A 37 -6.29 12.25 1.72
N ASP A 38 -5.55 11.26 2.20
CA ASP A 38 -4.09 11.31 2.21
C ASP A 38 -3.50 9.90 2.23
N ALA A 39 -2.20 9.85 2.04
CA ALA A 39 -1.43 8.61 2.09
C ALA A 39 -0.04 8.92 2.66
N ARG A 40 0.53 7.96 3.39
CA ARG A 40 1.89 8.07 3.89
C ARG A 40 2.58 6.73 3.86
N VAL A 41 3.90 6.76 3.71
CA VAL A 41 4.74 5.58 3.67
C VAL A 41 5.61 5.60 4.93
N LEU A 42 5.63 4.48 5.65
CA LEU A 42 6.47 4.32 6.83
C LEU A 42 7.33 3.06 6.67
N ARG A 43 8.53 3.11 7.20
CA ARG A 43 9.37 1.92 7.28
C ARG A 43 9.25 1.32 8.66
N LEU A 44 9.03 0.01 8.72
CA LEU A 44 9.00 -0.72 9.97
C LEU A 44 10.42 -0.87 10.49
N LEU A 45 10.66 -0.45 11.74
CA LEU A 45 11.96 -0.55 12.39
C LEU A 45 12.00 -1.75 13.33
N GLU A 46 13.21 -2.15 13.72
CA GLU A 46 13.44 -3.23 14.68
C GLU A 46 12.86 -4.58 14.20
N THR A 47 12.99 -4.82 12.89
CA THR A 47 12.58 -6.07 12.26
C THR A 47 13.79 -6.74 11.62
N ASP A 48 13.65 -8.03 11.30
CA ASP A 48 14.67 -8.75 10.54
C ASP A 48 14.61 -8.33 9.07
N ASP A 49 15.59 -7.55 8.64
CA ASP A 49 15.68 -7.03 7.27
C ASP A 49 16.64 -7.85 6.37
N THR A 50 17.04 -9.04 6.80
CA THR A 50 18.03 -9.84 6.05
C THR A 50 17.59 -10.13 4.62
N GLU A 51 16.30 -10.32 4.38
CA GLU A 51 15.75 -10.59 3.04
C GLU A 51 15.18 -9.34 2.38
N GLY A 52 15.09 -8.25 3.11
CA GLY A 52 14.51 -7.00 2.63
C GLY A 52 13.80 -6.25 3.73
N GLN A 53 13.47 -5.01 3.44
CA GLN A 53 12.82 -4.11 4.39
C GLN A 53 11.30 -4.24 4.32
N THR A 54 10.64 -3.91 5.42
CA THR A 54 9.18 -3.90 5.51
C THR A 54 8.69 -2.46 5.60
N TYR A 55 7.70 -2.14 4.76
CA TYR A 55 7.07 -0.83 4.72
C TYR A 55 5.58 -0.95 5.00
N THR A 56 5.00 0.12 5.52
CA THR A 56 3.56 0.26 5.59
C THR A 56 3.13 1.47 4.78
N ILE A 57 2.04 1.33 4.06
CA ILE A 57 1.38 2.44 3.39
C ILE A 57 0.03 2.61 4.05
N GLN A 58 -0.23 3.81 4.57
CA GLN A 58 -1.49 4.11 5.26
C GLN A 58 -2.27 5.13 4.46
N TYR A 59 -3.50 4.77 4.10
CA TYR A 59 -4.43 5.65 3.40
C TYR A 59 -5.57 6.00 4.35
N SER A 60 -5.92 7.28 4.43
CA SER A 60 -7.01 7.75 5.29
C SER A 60 -8.28 7.93 4.47
N ALA A 61 -9.37 7.29 4.89
CA ALA A 61 -10.70 7.46 4.30
C ALA A 61 -11.61 8.11 5.32
N GLU A 62 -12.46 9.04 4.88
CA GLU A 62 -13.37 9.74 5.78
C GLU A 62 -14.47 8.83 6.32
N SER A 63 -14.80 7.74 5.61
CA SER A 63 -15.86 6.83 6.02
C SER A 63 -15.55 5.40 5.61
N LYS A 64 -16.20 4.46 6.29
CA LYS A 64 -16.13 3.04 5.93
C LYS A 64 -16.69 2.79 4.53
N GLY A 65 -17.72 3.56 4.14
CA GLY A 65 -18.30 3.46 2.79
C GLY A 65 -17.32 3.79 1.68
N LEU A 66 -16.49 4.82 1.87
CA LEU A 66 -15.45 5.17 0.90
C LEU A 66 -14.38 4.09 0.81
N TYR A 67 -13.96 3.54 1.94
CA TYR A 67 -13.04 2.40 1.93
C TYR A 67 -13.66 1.20 1.19
N ASN A 68 -14.92 0.87 1.48
CA ASN A 68 -15.61 -0.23 0.81
C ASN A 68 -15.69 0.00 -0.70
N LEU A 69 -15.96 1.23 -1.11
CA LEU A 69 -15.98 1.60 -2.54
C LEU A 69 -14.63 1.34 -3.21
N TYR A 70 -13.54 1.72 -2.55
CA TYR A 70 -12.19 1.47 -3.06
C TYR A 70 -11.96 -0.04 -3.25
N ILE A 71 -12.24 -0.83 -2.23
CA ILE A 71 -12.04 -2.28 -2.29
C ILE A 71 -12.87 -2.91 -3.41
N GLU A 72 -14.11 -2.47 -3.57
CA GLU A 72 -15.03 -3.03 -4.57
C GLU A 72 -14.66 -2.63 -6.00
N LYS A 73 -14.28 -1.37 -6.24
CA LYS A 73 -14.15 -0.81 -7.58
C LYS A 73 -12.71 -0.66 -8.08
N PHE A 74 -11.73 -0.53 -7.20
CA PHE A 74 -10.38 -0.13 -7.61
C PHE A 74 -9.29 -1.10 -7.19
N ALA A 75 -9.43 -1.76 -6.04
CA ALA A 75 -8.32 -2.48 -5.41
C ALA A 75 -7.80 -3.64 -6.25
N VAL A 76 -8.67 -4.41 -6.88
CA VAL A 76 -8.27 -5.60 -7.65
C VAL A 76 -7.38 -5.21 -8.82
N ALA A 77 -7.78 -4.22 -9.60
CA ALA A 77 -7.02 -3.77 -10.77
C ALA A 77 -5.64 -3.24 -10.37
N LEU A 78 -5.57 -2.46 -9.29
CA LEU A 78 -4.30 -1.90 -8.81
C LEU A 78 -3.39 -2.96 -8.23
N ARG A 79 -3.92 -3.95 -7.54
CA ARG A 79 -3.14 -5.10 -7.07
C ARG A 79 -2.58 -5.92 -8.23
N ASP A 80 -3.38 -6.15 -9.26
CA ASP A 80 -2.95 -6.88 -10.43
C ASP A 80 -1.79 -6.15 -11.12
N LYS A 81 -1.85 -4.83 -11.23
CA LYS A 81 -0.75 -4.02 -11.77
C LYS A 81 0.54 -4.20 -10.96
N SER A 82 0.43 -4.17 -9.64
CA SER A 82 1.58 -4.38 -8.75
C SER A 82 2.20 -5.75 -8.96
N PHE A 83 1.36 -6.78 -9.02
CA PHE A 83 1.79 -8.15 -9.22
C PHE A 83 2.43 -8.36 -10.59
N GLN A 84 1.86 -7.79 -11.63
CA GLN A 84 2.41 -7.87 -13.00
C GLN A 84 3.78 -7.22 -13.09
N LYS A 85 4.00 -6.13 -12.36
CA LYS A 85 5.27 -5.42 -12.41
C LYS A 85 6.35 -6.10 -11.57
N TRP A 86 6.02 -6.55 -10.37
CA TRP A 86 6.99 -7.00 -9.39
C TRP A 86 6.97 -8.50 -9.13
N GLY A 87 5.92 -9.19 -9.54
CA GLY A 87 5.79 -10.64 -9.38
C GLY A 87 5.79 -11.05 -7.91
N ASP A 88 6.58 -12.06 -7.57
CA ASP A 88 6.70 -12.60 -6.24
C ASP A 88 7.83 -11.98 -5.40
N LYS A 89 8.36 -10.84 -5.84
CA LYS A 89 9.47 -10.15 -5.16
C LYS A 89 9.01 -9.29 -3.99
N PHE A 90 7.74 -9.32 -3.68
CA PHE A 90 7.19 -8.71 -2.48
C PHE A 90 6.10 -9.61 -1.92
N ILE A 91 5.85 -9.45 -0.62
CA ILE A 91 4.74 -10.12 0.05
C ILE A 91 4.10 -9.10 0.98
N GLY A 92 2.78 -9.12 1.05
CA GLY A 92 2.08 -8.15 1.87
C GLY A 92 0.74 -8.62 2.35
N PHE A 93 0.21 -7.90 3.31
CA PHE A 93 -1.14 -8.10 3.82
C PHE A 93 -1.78 -6.74 4.13
N ARG A 94 -3.09 -6.74 4.24
CA ARG A 94 -3.88 -5.53 4.50
C ARG A 94 -4.54 -5.61 5.84
N SER A 95 -4.69 -4.45 6.46
CA SER A 95 -5.54 -4.29 7.64
C SER A 95 -6.36 -3.01 7.47
N VAL A 96 -7.53 -2.99 8.07
CA VAL A 96 -8.36 -1.81 8.12
C VAL A 96 -8.62 -1.48 9.58
N MET A 97 -8.45 -0.20 9.92
CA MET A 97 -8.51 0.28 11.28
C MET A 97 -9.41 1.50 11.35
N GLU A 98 -9.99 1.71 12.50
CA GLU A 98 -10.77 2.90 12.76
C GLU A 98 -10.04 3.77 13.77
N LEU A 99 -9.99 5.08 13.50
CA LEU A 99 -9.44 6.03 14.46
C LEU A 99 -10.40 6.16 15.65
N VAL A 100 -9.87 5.92 16.84
CA VAL A 100 -10.67 5.91 18.08
C VAL A 100 -10.46 7.17 18.88
#